data_a3b9b6edb6b73af646b2784c2a5ed2ad
#
_entry.id   a3b9b6edb6b73af646b2784c2a5ed2ad
#
_cell.length_a   1.000
_cell.length_b   1.000
_cell.length_c   1.000
_cell.angle_alpha   90.00
_cell.angle_beta   90.00
_cell.angle_gamma   90.00
#
_symmetry.space_group_name_H-M   'P 1'
#
loop_
_entity.id
_entity.type
_entity.pdbx_description
1 polymer ?
#
loop_
_entity_poly.entity_id
_entity_poly.type
_entity_poly.pdbx_seq_one_letter_code
_entity_poly.pdbx_strand_id
1 'polypeptide(L)'
;MKKHFLLACLLMAMGGVYPDVVNAQCGDNGDGTFSNPVFWADVPDPDVIRVGDDFYMVSTTMHLVPGAPIMHSKDLVNWEIVSYLYDRLDDKPNYDLKEGTVYGRGQWATSLRYHNGTYYAYFSPNDTPYKGYVYTTSDPKKGWTLSSRIPHFHDASLFFDDDGKAYIFYGTGQLRELKPDLSDVMPGGVDMKIFERDKEENALLEGSRVIKHDGKYYLLMISWPRGGKRRQVCYRADKITGPYEKKVILEDAFAGFPYVAQGTIVDDGKGNWYGVIFQDRNGVGRVLTVMPCRWVDGWPMLGDENGHVPATMSKPVQGYSSEGLVVSDDFSGEKLKLNWQWNHNPMNECWSLSARKGYLRLTTGRVVDNLFVAPNTLTQRMEGPKCSGVVCMDLSGMKDGDVAGLSAFNGDAGILAVTCQGSQKYLTMKTESVKLDEKNKSVTGIDRNEIQKVELTSDVIYLRLDGDFRLNKDIVSFYYSYDNKDWKKIGTDFKMIFDYRRFFMGTKFALFNYATKSLGGFVDIDFFNYKHIKK
;
A
#
# COMPACT_ATOMS: atom_id res chain seq x y z
N MET A 1 -42.85 62.47 -1.17
CA MET A 1 -41.85 61.93 -0.22
C MET A 1 -42.09 60.42 -0.10
N LYS A 2 -41.34 59.62 -0.85
CA LYS A 2 -41.37 58.13 -0.78
C LYS A 2 -40.05 57.68 -0.19
N LYS A 3 -40.06 57.04 0.98
CA LYS A 3 -38.91 56.43 1.63
C LYS A 3 -38.72 55.04 1.06
N HIS A 4 -37.56 54.77 0.44
CA HIS A 4 -37.11 53.42 0.08
C HIS A 4 -36.44 52.81 1.30
N PHE A 5 -36.92 51.65 1.74
CA PHE A 5 -36.25 50.75 2.67
C PHE A 5 -35.40 49.78 1.87
N LEU A 6 -34.08 49.88 2.03
CA LEU A 6 -33.16 48.86 1.58
C LEU A 6 -33.12 47.75 2.63
N LEU A 7 -33.53 46.53 2.24
CA LEU A 7 -33.40 45.33 3.03
C LEU A 7 -32.05 44.67 2.68
N ALA A 8 -31.06 44.79 3.56
CA ALA A 8 -29.79 44.08 3.42
C ALA A 8 -29.98 42.65 3.96
N CYS A 9 -29.96 41.67 3.08
CA CYS A 9 -29.86 40.25 3.46
C CYS A 9 -28.44 39.95 3.88
N LEU A 10 -28.23 39.77 5.19
CA LEU A 10 -27.01 39.22 5.77
C LEU A 10 -27.06 37.71 5.63
N LEU A 11 -26.35 37.15 4.64
CA LEU A 11 -26.07 35.72 4.56
C LEU A 11 -25.03 35.39 5.64
N MET A 12 -25.47 34.86 6.76
CA MET A 12 -24.59 34.17 7.71
C MET A 12 -24.18 32.82 7.09
N ALA A 13 -22.95 32.76 6.63
CA ALA A 13 -22.28 31.49 6.38
C ALA A 13 -22.06 30.80 7.74
N MET A 14 -22.94 29.90 8.12
CA MET A 14 -22.67 28.95 9.20
C MET A 14 -21.64 27.94 8.66
N GLY A 15 -20.37 28.24 8.83
CA GLY A 15 -19.31 27.26 8.75
C GLY A 15 -19.53 26.24 9.86
N GLY A 16 -20.10 25.08 9.51
CA GLY A 16 -20.14 23.95 10.40
C GLY A 16 -18.72 23.49 10.69
N VAL A 17 -18.21 23.80 11.88
CA VAL A 17 -17.03 23.13 12.42
C VAL A 17 -17.46 21.70 12.67
N TYR A 18 -17.19 20.82 11.70
CA TYR A 18 -17.23 19.39 11.95
C TYR A 18 -16.07 19.09 12.89
N PRO A 19 -16.31 18.48 14.07
CA PRO A 19 -15.19 18.03 14.88
C PRO A 19 -14.39 17.04 14.03
N ASP A 20 -13.08 17.25 13.93
CA ASP A 20 -12.15 16.26 13.40
C ASP A 20 -12.37 14.96 14.16
N VAL A 21 -13.09 14.03 13.55
CA VAL A 21 -13.17 12.67 14.05
C VAL A 21 -11.79 12.08 13.77
N VAL A 22 -10.92 12.15 14.77
CA VAL A 22 -9.68 11.39 14.77
C VAL A 22 -10.13 9.94 14.60
N ASN A 23 -10.02 9.43 13.38
CA ASN A 23 -10.28 8.04 13.08
C ASN A 23 -9.18 7.23 13.77
N ALA A 24 -9.46 6.71 14.96
CA ALA A 24 -8.61 5.70 15.56
C ALA A 24 -8.43 4.58 14.54
N GLN A 25 -7.18 4.18 14.27
CA GLN A 25 -6.91 3.09 13.33
C GLN A 25 -7.66 1.84 13.74
N CYS A 26 -7.95 0.97 12.79
CA CYS A 26 -8.84 -0.18 12.94
C CYS A 26 -8.56 -1.00 14.20
N GLY A 27 -7.28 -1.21 14.53
CA GLY A 27 -6.85 -2.01 15.68
C GLY A 27 -6.86 -1.29 17.02
N ASP A 28 -6.83 0.04 17.08
CA ASP A 28 -6.81 0.77 18.36
C ASP A 28 -8.21 0.74 19.01
N ASN A 29 -8.30 0.18 20.21
CA ASN A 29 -9.57 0.07 20.95
C ASN A 29 -9.90 1.35 21.73
N GLY A 30 -8.96 2.29 21.87
CA GLY A 30 -9.15 3.56 22.60
C GLY A 30 -9.07 3.44 24.12
N ASP A 31 -8.87 2.25 24.67
CA ASP A 31 -8.78 1.94 26.10
C ASP A 31 -7.38 1.55 26.57
N GLY A 32 -6.36 1.78 25.73
CA GLY A 32 -4.99 1.37 25.99
C GLY A 32 -4.64 -0.02 25.47
N THR A 33 -5.61 -0.69 24.85
CA THR A 33 -5.40 -1.96 24.16
C THR A 33 -5.54 -1.81 22.65
N PHE A 34 -5.13 -2.83 21.91
CA PHE A 34 -5.38 -2.95 20.49
C PHE A 34 -5.84 -4.36 20.14
N SER A 35 -6.55 -4.48 19.02
CA SER A 35 -6.98 -5.76 18.43
C SER A 35 -6.22 -6.02 17.13
N ASN A 36 -5.82 -7.26 16.90
CA ASN A 36 -5.27 -7.68 15.62
C ASN A 36 -6.37 -7.93 14.56
N PRO A 37 -6.11 -7.62 13.27
CA PRO A 37 -4.90 -6.94 12.78
C PRO A 37 -4.88 -5.47 13.21
N VAL A 38 -3.69 -4.90 13.40
CA VAL A 38 -3.56 -3.49 13.80
C VAL A 38 -4.16 -2.54 12.78
N PHE A 39 -4.16 -2.92 11.50
CA PHE A 39 -4.99 -2.34 10.46
C PHE A 39 -5.30 -3.37 9.37
N TRP A 40 -6.49 -3.24 8.76
CA TRP A 40 -6.96 -4.09 7.69
C TRP A 40 -6.75 -3.41 6.33
N ALA A 41 -5.59 -2.88 6.08
CA ALA A 41 -5.18 -2.30 4.83
C ALA A 41 -3.94 -3.02 4.29
N ASP A 42 -3.76 -3.00 2.98
CA ASP A 42 -2.65 -3.69 2.32
C ASP A 42 -1.30 -3.02 2.66
N VAL A 43 -0.50 -3.69 3.48
CA VAL A 43 0.86 -3.30 3.91
C VAL A 43 1.78 -4.51 3.81
N PRO A 44 2.16 -4.88 2.58
CA PRO A 44 2.96 -6.08 2.35
C PRO A 44 4.42 -5.91 2.76
N ASP A 45 5.05 -7.05 3.08
CA ASP A 45 6.50 -7.19 3.28
C ASP A 45 7.11 -6.17 4.26
N PRO A 46 6.49 -5.96 5.46
CA PRO A 46 6.92 -4.90 6.36
C PRO A 46 8.36 -5.13 6.84
N ASP A 47 9.16 -4.05 6.84
CA ASP A 47 10.43 -3.99 7.54
C ASP A 47 10.38 -2.83 8.53
N VAL A 48 10.50 -3.11 9.82
CA VAL A 48 10.35 -2.14 10.90
C VAL A 48 11.65 -1.99 11.66
N ILE A 49 12.01 -0.75 11.93
CA ILE A 49 13.14 -0.41 12.81
C ILE A 49 12.68 0.52 13.92
N ARG A 50 13.37 0.50 15.05
CA ARG A 50 13.24 1.50 16.11
C ARG A 50 14.44 2.44 16.12
N VAL A 51 14.20 3.73 16.26
CA VAL A 51 15.23 4.75 16.42
C VAL A 51 14.81 5.68 17.56
N GLY A 52 15.45 5.55 18.70
CA GLY A 52 15.00 6.21 19.93
C GLY A 52 13.64 5.66 20.38
N ASP A 53 12.66 6.55 20.53
CA ASP A 53 11.27 6.23 20.89
C ASP A 53 10.35 6.11 19.67
N ASP A 54 10.88 6.20 18.46
CA ASP A 54 10.12 6.18 17.21
C ASP A 54 10.31 4.86 16.47
N PHE A 55 9.22 4.36 15.89
CA PHE A 55 9.24 3.23 14.97
C PHE A 55 9.04 3.72 13.54
N TYR A 56 9.83 3.19 12.62
CA TYR A 56 9.70 3.45 11.19
C TYR A 56 9.51 2.13 10.47
N MET A 57 8.58 2.11 9.53
CA MET A 57 8.25 0.94 8.71
C MET A 57 8.25 1.33 7.23
N VAL A 58 8.75 0.43 6.39
CA VAL A 58 8.59 0.49 4.95
C VAL A 58 7.74 -0.69 4.47
N SER A 59 7.00 -0.50 3.39
CA SER A 59 6.15 -1.53 2.80
C SER A 59 6.24 -1.54 1.28
N THR A 60 5.87 -2.65 0.67
CA THR A 60 5.81 -2.84 -0.78
C THR A 60 4.61 -2.11 -1.39
N THR A 61 4.81 -1.49 -2.56
CA THR A 61 3.72 -0.84 -3.33
C THR A 61 3.72 -1.21 -4.82
N MET A 62 4.62 -2.09 -5.25
CA MET A 62 4.74 -2.57 -6.62
C MET A 62 4.86 -1.42 -7.64
N HIS A 63 3.86 -1.27 -8.50
CA HIS A 63 3.77 -0.29 -9.58
C HIS A 63 3.17 1.06 -9.15
N LEU A 64 2.69 1.16 -7.90
CA LEU A 64 2.07 2.39 -7.40
C LEU A 64 3.14 3.42 -7.02
N VAL A 65 2.91 4.66 -7.38
CA VAL A 65 3.81 5.80 -7.09
C VAL A 65 3.06 6.98 -6.47
N PRO A 66 3.69 7.74 -5.56
CA PRO A 66 5.02 7.55 -4.96
C PRO A 66 5.15 6.15 -4.36
N GLY A 67 6.37 5.59 -4.34
CA GLY A 67 6.56 4.20 -3.93
C GLY A 67 7.42 4.02 -2.69
N ALA A 68 7.29 2.83 -2.07
CA ALA A 68 7.93 2.47 -0.81
C ALA A 68 7.61 3.49 0.30
N PRO A 69 6.34 3.54 0.78
CA PRO A 69 5.94 4.45 1.85
C PRO A 69 6.76 4.21 3.11
N ILE A 70 7.24 5.29 3.68
CA ILE A 70 7.83 5.30 5.01
C ILE A 70 6.74 5.70 5.98
N MET A 71 6.44 4.80 6.88
CA MET A 71 5.43 4.99 7.91
C MET A 71 6.11 5.18 9.26
N HIS A 72 5.52 6.00 10.10
CA HIS A 72 5.99 6.34 11.44
C HIS A 72 4.94 5.95 12.49
N SER A 73 5.39 5.45 13.62
CA SER A 73 4.57 5.14 14.79
C SER A 73 5.37 5.37 16.08
N LYS A 74 4.67 5.56 17.20
CA LYS A 74 5.26 5.51 18.54
C LYS A 74 4.81 4.29 19.35
N ASP A 75 3.82 3.53 18.85
CA ASP A 75 3.19 2.46 19.62
C ASP A 75 3.02 1.14 18.85
N LEU A 76 3.55 1.03 17.62
CA LEU A 76 3.41 -0.11 16.70
C LEU A 76 1.95 -0.39 16.23
N VAL A 77 0.99 0.40 16.68
CA VAL A 77 -0.45 0.24 16.41
C VAL A 77 -0.97 1.34 15.51
N ASN A 78 -0.68 2.58 15.86
CA ASN A 78 -1.08 3.78 15.13
C ASN A 78 0.06 4.23 14.21
N TRP A 79 -0.18 4.19 12.90
CA TRP A 79 0.82 4.49 11.87
C TRP A 79 0.33 5.60 10.95
N GLU A 80 1.23 6.47 10.55
CA GLU A 80 1.02 7.50 9.55
C GLU A 80 2.07 7.41 8.44
N ILE A 81 1.74 7.73 7.20
CA ILE A 81 2.71 7.84 6.11
C ILE A 81 3.39 9.20 6.24
N VAL A 82 4.71 9.21 6.39
CA VAL A 82 5.48 10.46 6.58
C VAL A 82 6.29 10.86 5.35
N SER A 83 6.62 9.91 4.47
CA SER A 83 7.29 10.15 3.20
C SER A 83 7.25 8.91 2.31
N TYR A 84 7.87 9.02 1.15
CA TYR A 84 8.13 7.94 0.21
C TYR A 84 9.59 7.96 -0.21
N LEU A 85 10.14 6.80 -0.62
CA LEU A 85 11.53 6.74 -1.11
C LEU A 85 11.67 7.48 -2.44
N TYR A 86 10.67 7.42 -3.30
CA TYR A 86 10.70 8.02 -4.64
C TYR A 86 9.30 8.41 -5.13
N ASP A 87 9.25 9.40 -6.00
CA ASP A 87 8.01 9.88 -6.62
C ASP A 87 7.71 9.14 -7.93
N ARG A 88 8.72 8.59 -8.61
CA ARG A 88 8.59 7.85 -9.87
C ARG A 88 9.78 6.91 -10.11
N LEU A 89 9.59 5.91 -10.95
CA LEU A 89 10.65 5.05 -11.49
C LEU A 89 10.74 5.25 -13.01
N ASP A 90 11.98 5.34 -13.54
CA ASP A 90 12.24 5.69 -14.94
C ASP A 90 13.13 4.66 -15.65
N ASP A 91 13.30 3.44 -15.10
CA ASP A 91 14.17 2.42 -15.70
C ASP A 91 13.71 1.97 -17.11
N LYS A 92 12.41 2.11 -17.39
CA LYS A 92 11.83 1.75 -18.69
C LYS A 92 10.48 2.45 -18.93
N PRO A 93 10.05 2.56 -20.21
CA PRO A 93 8.82 3.28 -20.59
C PRO A 93 7.53 2.68 -20.01
N ASN A 94 7.56 1.41 -19.61
CA ASN A 94 6.40 0.72 -18.99
C ASN A 94 5.93 1.38 -17.69
N TYR A 95 6.83 2.07 -16.96
CA TYR A 95 6.43 2.85 -15.77
C TYR A 95 5.53 4.04 -16.13
N ASP A 96 5.61 4.54 -17.37
CA ASP A 96 4.76 5.58 -17.93
C ASP A 96 3.56 5.02 -18.69
N LEU A 97 3.24 3.74 -18.55
CA LEU A 97 2.21 3.04 -19.35
C LEU A 97 2.49 3.14 -20.86
N LYS A 98 3.76 3.12 -21.27
CA LYS A 98 4.20 3.06 -22.65
C LYS A 98 4.86 1.71 -22.90
N GLU A 99 4.63 1.11 -24.06
CA GLU A 99 5.18 -0.19 -24.47
C GLU A 99 4.81 -1.37 -23.54
N GLY A 100 3.75 -1.22 -22.75
CA GLY A 100 3.28 -2.17 -21.76
C GLY A 100 3.04 -1.51 -20.40
N THR A 101 2.99 -2.32 -19.33
CA THR A 101 2.77 -1.88 -17.95
C THR A 101 3.81 -2.47 -17.00
N VAL A 102 3.72 -2.15 -15.72
CA VAL A 102 4.52 -2.78 -14.65
C VAL A 102 3.62 -3.36 -13.54
N TYR A 103 2.42 -3.78 -13.89
CA TYR A 103 1.51 -4.43 -12.95
C TYR A 103 2.15 -5.66 -12.26
N GLY A 104 2.12 -5.67 -10.92
CA GLY A 104 2.76 -6.70 -10.10
C GLY A 104 4.28 -6.68 -10.14
N ARG A 105 4.88 -5.62 -10.70
CA ARG A 105 6.33 -5.35 -10.77
C ARG A 105 6.63 -4.00 -10.13
N GLY A 106 7.83 -3.50 -10.28
CA GLY A 106 8.26 -2.24 -9.67
C GLY A 106 8.88 -2.48 -8.30
N GLN A 107 8.49 -1.73 -7.28
CA GLN A 107 9.10 -1.82 -5.95
C GLN A 107 8.58 -3.04 -5.19
N TRP A 108 9.47 -4.00 -4.96
CA TRP A 108 9.24 -5.20 -4.16
C TRP A 108 9.73 -5.01 -2.72
N ALA A 109 9.83 -6.09 -1.94
CA ALA A 109 10.21 -6.03 -0.53
C ALA A 109 11.44 -5.14 -0.31
N THR A 110 11.31 -4.16 0.57
CA THR A 110 12.32 -3.16 0.88
C THR A 110 12.94 -3.44 2.24
N SER A 111 14.25 -3.27 2.36
CA SER A 111 14.97 -3.27 3.64
C SER A 111 15.13 -1.84 4.14
N LEU A 112 14.83 -1.60 5.41
CA LEU A 112 15.00 -0.32 6.09
C LEU A 112 15.99 -0.49 7.24
N ARG A 113 17.04 0.36 7.32
CA ARG A 113 18.05 0.32 8.39
C ARG A 113 18.43 1.72 8.84
N TYR A 114 18.88 1.81 10.08
CA TYR A 114 19.51 3.01 10.64
C TYR A 114 20.91 2.67 11.13
N HIS A 115 21.89 3.43 10.66
CA HIS A 115 23.28 3.24 11.05
C HIS A 115 24.00 4.58 11.08
N ASN A 116 24.68 4.90 12.20
CA ASN A 116 25.52 6.09 12.37
C ASN A 116 24.85 7.41 11.93
N GLY A 117 23.60 7.65 12.36
CA GLY A 117 22.89 8.91 12.06
C GLY A 117 22.21 8.95 10.70
N THR A 118 22.32 7.88 9.90
CA THR A 118 21.76 7.80 8.56
C THR A 118 20.77 6.65 8.45
N TYR A 119 19.63 6.91 7.81
CA TYR A 119 18.67 5.89 7.39
C TYR A 119 19.01 5.41 6.00
N TYR A 120 18.93 4.13 5.79
CA TYR A 120 19.20 3.43 4.53
C TYR A 120 17.97 2.61 4.15
N ALA A 121 17.59 2.67 2.88
CA ALA A 121 16.57 1.81 2.33
C ALA A 121 17.07 1.18 1.03
N TYR A 122 16.86 -0.14 0.90
CA TYR A 122 17.21 -0.88 -0.30
C TYR A 122 15.99 -1.65 -0.81
N PHE A 123 15.74 -1.57 -2.12
CA PHE A 123 14.83 -2.47 -2.82
C PHE A 123 15.34 -2.82 -4.22
N SER A 124 14.85 -3.91 -4.77
CA SER A 124 15.07 -4.30 -6.16
C SER A 124 13.73 -4.48 -6.88
N PRO A 125 13.51 -3.81 -8.03
CA PRO A 125 12.48 -4.23 -8.94
C PRO A 125 12.75 -5.65 -9.44
N ASN A 126 11.77 -6.53 -9.37
CA ASN A 126 11.90 -7.88 -9.94
C ASN A 126 11.64 -7.85 -11.45
N ASP A 127 12.36 -6.99 -12.14
CA ASP A 127 12.23 -6.71 -13.56
C ASP A 127 13.55 -6.09 -14.10
N THR A 128 13.69 -6.06 -15.44
CA THR A 128 14.81 -5.38 -16.09
C THR A 128 14.85 -3.88 -15.73
N PRO A 129 16.04 -3.30 -15.56
CA PRO A 129 17.39 -3.82 -15.82
C PRO A 129 17.99 -4.70 -14.71
N TYR A 130 17.22 -5.19 -13.74
CA TYR A 130 17.67 -5.99 -12.59
C TYR A 130 18.76 -5.28 -11.79
N LYS A 131 18.48 -4.03 -11.38
CA LYS A 131 19.32 -3.23 -10.50
C LYS A 131 18.53 -2.75 -9.29
N GLY A 132 19.13 -2.90 -8.11
CA GLY A 132 18.60 -2.38 -6.88
C GLY A 132 18.82 -0.87 -6.72
N TYR A 133 18.04 -0.28 -5.86
CA TYR A 133 18.10 1.13 -5.47
C TYR A 133 18.50 1.22 -4.01
N VAL A 134 19.48 2.05 -3.69
CA VAL A 134 19.85 2.41 -2.32
C VAL A 134 19.49 3.87 -2.10
N TYR A 135 18.58 4.13 -1.19
CA TYR A 135 18.19 5.48 -0.76
C TYR A 135 18.72 5.77 0.63
N THR A 136 19.08 7.02 0.87
CA THR A 136 19.56 7.49 2.17
C THR A 136 18.91 8.78 2.60
N THR A 137 18.80 9.00 3.91
CA THR A 137 18.40 10.27 4.51
C THR A 137 18.89 10.38 5.95
N SER A 138 19.07 11.58 6.46
CA SER A 138 19.26 11.85 7.89
C SER A 138 17.93 12.03 8.64
N ASP A 139 16.82 12.27 7.92
CA ASP A 139 15.49 12.45 8.49
C ASP A 139 14.43 11.84 7.56
N PRO A 140 13.86 10.70 7.91
CA PRO A 140 12.93 9.98 7.04
C PRO A 140 11.62 10.74 6.77
N LYS A 141 11.33 11.81 7.52
CA LYS A 141 10.16 12.67 7.32
C LYS A 141 10.38 13.77 6.27
N LYS A 142 11.66 14.04 5.91
CA LYS A 142 12.02 15.13 4.97
C LYS A 142 12.30 14.68 3.54
N GLY A 143 12.21 13.39 3.28
CA GLY A 143 12.47 12.81 1.96
C GLY A 143 13.81 12.06 1.90
N TRP A 144 14.06 11.44 0.76
CA TRP A 144 15.13 10.49 0.53
C TRP A 144 15.93 10.84 -0.71
N THR A 145 17.21 10.50 -0.71
CA THR A 145 18.12 10.69 -1.84
C THR A 145 18.59 9.34 -2.37
N LEU A 146 18.47 9.11 -3.67
CA LEU A 146 19.07 7.95 -4.33
C LEU A 146 20.59 8.08 -4.25
N SER A 147 21.23 7.21 -3.46
CA SER A 147 22.70 7.25 -3.24
C SER A 147 23.45 6.33 -4.18
N SER A 148 22.89 5.18 -4.54
CA SER A 148 23.54 4.24 -5.45
C SER A 148 22.56 3.27 -6.11
N ARG A 149 23.04 2.64 -7.19
CA ARG A 149 22.38 1.55 -7.91
C ARG A 149 23.31 0.34 -7.90
N ILE A 150 22.94 -0.69 -7.15
CA ILE A 150 23.72 -1.91 -6.96
C ILE A 150 23.06 -3.11 -7.67
N PRO A 151 23.69 -4.29 -7.74
CA PRO A 151 23.05 -5.47 -8.31
C PRO A 151 21.69 -5.78 -7.69
N HIS A 152 20.86 -6.51 -8.44
CA HIS A 152 19.57 -7.01 -7.97
C HIS A 152 19.78 -8.08 -6.88
N PHE A 153 19.13 -7.90 -5.73
CA PHE A 153 19.05 -8.86 -4.65
C PHE A 153 17.59 -9.06 -4.27
N HIS A 154 17.07 -10.25 -4.52
CA HIS A 154 15.66 -10.57 -4.29
C HIS A 154 15.34 -10.67 -2.80
N ASP A 155 14.25 -10.00 -2.35
CA ASP A 155 13.75 -10.01 -0.96
C ASP A 155 14.87 -9.81 0.07
N ALA A 156 15.64 -8.76 -0.12
CA ALA A 156 16.88 -8.57 0.58
C ALA A 156 16.73 -7.83 1.91
N SER A 157 17.69 -8.07 2.79
CA SER A 157 17.88 -7.37 4.06
C SER A 157 19.30 -6.81 4.13
N LEU A 158 19.43 -5.48 4.17
CA LEU A 158 20.69 -4.80 4.51
C LEU A 158 21.06 -5.10 5.97
N PHE A 159 22.34 -5.16 6.24
CA PHE A 159 22.87 -5.33 7.59
C PHE A 159 24.22 -4.62 7.72
N PHE A 160 24.38 -3.82 8.77
CA PHE A 160 25.64 -3.23 9.18
C PHE A 160 26.11 -3.96 10.44
N ASP A 161 27.28 -4.58 10.36
CA ASP A 161 27.84 -5.32 11.49
C ASP A 161 28.71 -4.42 12.39
N ASP A 162 29.00 -4.88 13.61
CA ASP A 162 29.76 -4.14 14.62
C ASP A 162 31.22 -3.86 14.20
N ASP A 163 31.75 -4.62 13.24
CA ASP A 163 33.07 -4.41 12.65
C ASP A 163 33.12 -3.30 11.57
N GLY A 164 31.96 -2.63 11.32
CA GLY A 164 31.81 -1.56 10.33
C GLY A 164 31.60 -2.04 8.90
N LYS A 165 31.47 -3.35 8.68
CA LYS A 165 31.17 -3.91 7.36
C LYS A 165 29.68 -3.88 7.08
N ALA A 166 29.36 -3.79 5.78
CA ALA A 166 27.99 -3.84 5.29
C ALA A 166 27.74 -5.15 4.53
N TYR A 167 26.59 -5.73 4.76
CA TYR A 167 26.18 -6.99 4.14
C TYR A 167 24.77 -6.91 3.60
N ILE A 168 24.44 -7.81 2.67
CA ILE A 168 23.09 -8.02 2.19
C ILE A 168 22.75 -9.52 2.22
N PHE A 169 21.68 -9.87 2.94
CA PHE A 169 21.09 -11.20 2.94
C PHE A 169 19.95 -11.22 1.95
N TYR A 170 19.86 -12.23 1.10
CA TYR A 170 18.85 -12.25 0.04
C TYR A 170 18.47 -13.66 -0.43
N GLY A 171 17.42 -13.73 -1.23
CA GLY A 171 16.98 -14.96 -1.87
C GLY A 171 16.68 -16.07 -0.84
N THR A 172 17.33 -17.20 -0.99
CA THR A 172 17.12 -18.38 -0.15
C THR A 172 18.32 -18.72 0.74
N GLY A 173 18.89 -17.70 1.38
CA GLY A 173 20.04 -17.82 2.27
C GLY A 173 21.37 -17.48 1.61
N GLN A 174 21.37 -16.52 0.68
CA GLN A 174 22.58 -15.94 0.14
C GLN A 174 23.03 -14.74 0.98
N LEU A 175 24.36 -14.59 1.10
CA LEU A 175 25.03 -13.50 1.79
C LEU A 175 26.08 -12.86 0.88
N ARG A 176 26.05 -11.54 0.80
CA ARG A 176 27.04 -10.76 0.05
C ARG A 176 27.57 -9.61 0.90
N GLU A 177 28.90 -9.42 0.88
CA GLU A 177 29.51 -8.23 1.47
C GLU A 177 29.41 -7.06 0.48
N LEU A 178 29.00 -5.90 0.97
CA LEU A 178 28.90 -4.66 0.22
C LEU A 178 30.07 -3.73 0.57
N LYS A 179 30.38 -2.78 -0.30
CA LYS A 179 31.26 -1.68 0.08
C LYS A 179 30.62 -0.89 1.22
N PRO A 180 31.40 -0.31 2.14
CA PRO A 180 30.85 0.43 3.29
C PRO A 180 29.94 1.61 2.92
N ASP A 181 30.14 2.20 1.75
CA ASP A 181 29.33 3.29 1.19
C ASP A 181 28.11 2.79 0.40
N LEU A 182 27.91 1.48 0.35
CA LEU A 182 26.87 0.79 -0.42
C LEU A 182 26.86 1.13 -1.93
N SER A 183 27.99 1.57 -2.47
CA SER A 183 28.07 1.91 -3.91
C SER A 183 28.09 0.69 -4.82
N ASP A 184 28.53 -0.48 -4.31
CA ASP A 184 28.58 -1.76 -5.03
C ASP A 184 28.86 -2.92 -4.05
N VAL A 185 28.99 -4.14 -4.58
CA VAL A 185 29.52 -5.29 -3.85
C VAL A 185 31.00 -5.10 -3.55
N MET A 186 31.48 -5.68 -2.43
CA MET A 186 32.89 -5.65 -2.06
C MET A 186 33.68 -6.61 -2.94
N PRO A 187 34.67 -6.14 -3.74
CA PRO A 187 35.54 -7.05 -4.51
C PRO A 187 36.33 -7.97 -3.57
N GLY A 188 36.24 -9.29 -3.79
CA GLY A 188 36.90 -10.29 -2.93
C GLY A 188 36.29 -10.43 -1.52
N GLY A 189 35.20 -9.72 -1.24
CA GLY A 189 34.44 -9.86 0.01
C GLY A 189 33.63 -11.16 0.08
N VAL A 190 32.84 -11.30 1.14
CA VAL A 190 31.98 -12.48 1.33
C VAL A 190 30.96 -12.58 0.19
N ASP A 191 30.89 -13.76 -0.43
CA ASP A 191 29.90 -14.14 -1.44
C ASP A 191 29.63 -15.63 -1.29
N MET A 192 28.56 -15.98 -0.57
CA MET A 192 28.29 -17.37 -0.25
C MET A 192 26.81 -17.64 0.04
N LYS A 193 26.46 -18.91 -0.02
CA LYS A 193 25.23 -19.44 0.54
C LYS A 193 25.52 -19.87 1.98
N ILE A 194 24.77 -19.33 2.94
CA ILE A 194 25.03 -19.51 4.39
C ILE A 194 24.37 -20.76 4.99
N PHE A 195 23.43 -21.35 4.28
CA PHE A 195 22.84 -22.66 4.61
C PHE A 195 22.27 -23.32 3.36
N GLU A 196 22.20 -24.64 3.36
CA GLU A 196 21.44 -25.40 2.37
C GLU A 196 19.99 -25.56 2.82
N ARG A 197 19.05 -25.54 1.86
CA ARG A 197 17.66 -25.88 2.15
C ARG A 197 17.60 -27.29 2.67
N ASP A 198 16.92 -27.49 3.78
CA ASP A 198 16.58 -28.84 4.23
C ASP A 198 15.40 -29.41 3.41
N LYS A 199 15.07 -30.70 3.66
CA LYS A 199 14.03 -31.38 2.91
C LYS A 199 12.63 -30.79 3.10
N GLU A 200 12.39 -30.08 4.20
CA GLU A 200 11.11 -29.43 4.49
C GLU A 200 10.96 -28.16 3.66
N GLU A 201 12.05 -27.40 3.44
CA GLU A 201 12.04 -26.13 2.70
C GLU A 201 12.08 -26.37 1.18
N ASN A 202 11.13 -27.13 0.65
CA ASN A 202 11.12 -27.62 -0.72
C ASN A 202 10.32 -26.76 -1.71
N ALA A 203 9.81 -25.60 -1.27
CA ALA A 203 9.07 -24.66 -2.10
C ALA A 203 9.46 -23.21 -1.77
N LEU A 204 8.55 -22.35 -1.29
CA LEU A 204 8.84 -20.95 -0.99
C LEU A 204 9.72 -20.84 0.26
N LEU A 205 10.83 -20.12 0.15
CA LEU A 205 11.69 -19.69 1.25
C LEU A 205 12.34 -18.38 0.83
N GLU A 206 11.86 -17.25 1.37
CA GLU A 206 12.27 -15.90 0.98
C GLU A 206 11.95 -14.88 2.09
N GLY A 207 11.96 -13.57 1.79
CA GLY A 207 11.54 -12.52 2.72
C GLY A 207 12.55 -12.27 3.84
N SER A 208 13.84 -12.22 3.51
CA SER A 208 14.94 -12.05 4.47
C SER A 208 14.77 -10.82 5.35
N ARG A 209 14.86 -11.00 6.68
CA ARG A 209 14.99 -9.93 7.67
C ARG A 209 16.05 -10.35 8.69
N VAL A 210 17.16 -9.61 8.75
CA VAL A 210 18.28 -9.94 9.63
C VAL A 210 18.39 -8.96 10.78
N ILE A 211 18.63 -9.49 11.97
CA ILE A 211 18.98 -8.74 13.16
C ILE A 211 20.17 -9.40 13.87
N LYS A 212 20.84 -8.64 14.75
CA LYS A 212 21.82 -9.15 15.70
C LYS A 212 21.32 -8.94 17.12
N HIS A 213 21.34 -9.98 17.93
CA HIS A 213 20.92 -9.94 19.33
C HIS A 213 21.81 -10.85 20.16
N ASP A 214 22.30 -10.36 21.32
CA ASP A 214 23.20 -11.09 22.20
C ASP A 214 24.39 -11.75 21.48
N GLY A 215 24.99 -11.02 20.53
CA GLY A 215 26.15 -11.47 19.75
C GLY A 215 25.86 -12.51 18.67
N LYS A 216 24.61 -12.91 18.50
CA LYS A 216 24.17 -13.89 17.47
C LYS A 216 23.42 -13.22 16.34
N TYR A 217 23.49 -13.80 15.17
CA TYR A 217 22.80 -13.39 13.96
C TYR A 217 21.51 -14.18 13.80
N TYR A 218 20.41 -13.50 13.52
CA TYR A 218 19.08 -14.07 13.31
C TYR A 218 18.55 -13.62 11.94
N LEU A 219 18.31 -14.57 11.07
CA LEU A 219 17.70 -14.35 9.77
C LEU A 219 16.28 -14.91 9.79
N LEU A 220 15.29 -14.04 9.78
CA LEU A 220 13.88 -14.40 9.68
C LEU A 220 13.49 -14.53 8.20
N MET A 221 12.71 -15.55 7.88
CA MET A 221 12.24 -15.81 6.52
C MET A 221 10.83 -16.41 6.54
N ILE A 222 10.05 -16.12 5.50
CA ILE A 222 8.81 -16.85 5.24
C ILE A 222 9.15 -18.19 4.60
N SER A 223 8.48 -19.23 5.05
CA SER A 223 8.57 -20.59 4.50
C SER A 223 7.18 -21.11 4.13
N TRP A 224 7.05 -21.72 2.96
CA TRP A 224 5.85 -22.43 2.56
C TRP A 224 6.24 -23.78 1.93
N PRO A 225 6.38 -24.83 2.77
CA PRO A 225 6.66 -26.17 2.29
C PRO A 225 5.56 -26.68 1.36
N ARG A 226 5.93 -27.48 0.36
CA ARG A 226 4.95 -28.08 -0.56
C ARG A 226 3.99 -29.00 0.20
N GLY A 227 2.69 -28.71 0.12
CA GLY A 227 1.65 -29.44 0.85
C GLY A 227 1.57 -29.10 2.34
N GLY A 228 2.43 -28.19 2.84
CA GLY A 228 2.42 -27.70 4.21
C GLY A 228 1.73 -26.35 4.37
N LYS A 229 1.81 -25.80 5.58
CA LYS A 229 1.32 -24.47 5.90
C LYS A 229 2.42 -23.45 5.70
N ARG A 230 2.04 -22.21 5.35
CA ARG A 230 2.95 -21.07 5.37
C ARG A 230 3.30 -20.73 6.82
N ARG A 231 4.58 -20.46 7.09
CA ARG A 231 5.11 -20.26 8.45
C ARG A 231 6.27 -19.28 8.45
N GLN A 232 6.57 -18.73 9.62
CA GLN A 232 7.76 -17.92 9.86
C GLN A 232 8.87 -18.81 10.44
N VAL A 233 10.01 -18.84 9.77
CA VAL A 233 11.22 -19.55 10.24
C VAL A 233 12.30 -18.54 10.61
N CYS A 234 13.19 -18.96 11.51
CA CYS A 234 14.38 -18.22 11.88
C CYS A 234 15.60 -19.11 11.75
N TYR A 235 16.65 -18.56 11.14
CA TYR A 235 17.98 -19.16 11.10
C TYR A 235 18.88 -18.37 12.05
N ARG A 236 19.62 -19.07 12.93
CA ARG A 236 20.48 -18.47 13.97
C ARG A 236 21.93 -18.97 13.83
N ALA A 237 22.91 -18.07 14.01
CA ALA A 237 24.33 -18.43 14.03
C ALA A 237 25.13 -17.54 14.96
N ASP A 238 26.29 -18.04 15.44
CA ASP A 238 27.28 -17.27 16.20
C ASP A 238 28.16 -16.38 15.29
N LYS A 239 28.28 -16.73 14.02
CA LYS A 239 29.04 -15.98 13.01
C LYS A 239 28.14 -15.66 11.82
N ILE A 240 28.34 -14.50 11.19
CA ILE A 240 27.57 -14.07 10.04
C ILE A 240 27.61 -15.08 8.87
N THR A 241 28.71 -15.81 8.75
CA THR A 241 28.90 -16.86 7.74
C THR A 241 28.39 -18.24 8.18
N GLY A 242 27.84 -18.36 9.38
CA GLY A 242 27.31 -19.61 9.92
C GLY A 242 28.34 -20.45 10.71
N PRO A 243 28.04 -21.72 10.95
CA PRO A 243 26.83 -22.46 10.49
C PRO A 243 25.53 -21.97 11.14
N TYR A 244 24.44 -22.01 10.37
CA TYR A 244 23.12 -21.61 10.82
C TYR A 244 22.26 -22.81 11.23
N GLU A 245 21.61 -22.67 12.38
CA GLU A 245 20.56 -23.58 12.85
C GLU A 245 19.19 -22.99 12.48
N LYS A 246 18.19 -23.83 12.21
CA LYS A 246 16.83 -23.40 11.86
C LYS A 246 15.82 -23.77 12.95
N LYS A 247 14.84 -22.86 13.18
CA LYS A 247 13.64 -23.13 13.98
C LYS A 247 12.41 -22.49 13.35
N VAL A 248 11.27 -23.18 13.38
CA VAL A 248 9.96 -22.57 13.11
C VAL A 248 9.59 -21.73 14.33
N ILE A 249 9.36 -20.44 14.15
CA ILE A 249 9.09 -19.50 15.23
C ILE A 249 7.63 -19.06 15.29
N LEU A 250 6.85 -19.27 14.19
CA LEU A 250 5.41 -19.10 14.12
C LEU A 250 4.84 -20.00 13.03
N GLU A 251 3.80 -20.75 13.36
CA GLU A 251 2.92 -21.41 12.39
C GLU A 251 1.50 -21.31 12.91
N ASP A 252 0.77 -20.25 12.49
CA ASP A 252 -0.57 -19.98 13.00
C ASP A 252 -1.52 -19.53 11.90
N ALA A 253 -2.81 -19.78 12.12
CA ALA A 253 -3.95 -19.22 11.39
C ALA A 253 -4.68 -18.27 12.33
N PHE A 254 -5.06 -17.08 11.83
CA PHE A 254 -5.67 -16.07 12.68
C PHE A 254 -7.01 -15.58 12.12
N ALA A 255 -8.01 -15.47 12.99
CA ALA A 255 -9.34 -14.94 12.69
C ALA A 255 -10.05 -15.63 11.50
N GLY A 256 -9.83 -16.94 11.32
CA GLY A 256 -10.40 -17.74 10.24
C GLY A 256 -9.67 -17.65 8.90
N PHE A 257 -8.64 -16.79 8.79
CA PHE A 257 -7.75 -16.73 7.64
C PHE A 257 -6.53 -17.63 7.85
N PRO A 258 -6.01 -18.24 6.77
CA PRO A 258 -4.98 -19.26 6.92
C PRO A 258 -3.67 -18.71 7.36
N TYR A 259 -2.71 -18.61 7.58
CA TYR A 259 -1.36 -18.32 7.97
C TYR A 259 -1.06 -16.83 8.21
N VAL A 260 -0.18 -16.59 9.20
CA VAL A 260 0.49 -15.32 9.46
C VAL A 260 1.99 -15.54 9.26
N ALA A 261 2.58 -14.94 8.25
CA ALA A 261 4.00 -15.09 7.95
C ALA A 261 4.51 -13.96 7.05
N GLN A 262 5.80 -13.70 7.15
CA GLN A 262 6.64 -12.66 6.58
C GLN A 262 6.49 -11.29 7.28
N GLY A 263 7.62 -10.84 7.76
CA GLY A 263 7.79 -9.58 8.47
C GLY A 263 9.05 -9.61 9.31
N THR A 264 9.11 -8.77 10.32
CA THR A 264 10.29 -8.57 11.14
C THR A 264 9.97 -8.64 12.63
N ILE A 265 11.00 -8.60 13.46
CA ILE A 265 10.88 -8.37 14.90
C ILE A 265 11.56 -7.07 15.28
N VAL A 266 11.04 -6.40 16.30
CA VAL A 266 11.56 -5.12 16.80
C VAL A 266 11.39 -5.04 18.32
N ASP A 267 12.34 -4.41 18.99
CA ASP A 267 12.27 -4.14 20.43
C ASP A 267 11.64 -2.75 20.71
N ASP A 268 11.19 -2.54 21.95
CA ASP A 268 10.68 -1.25 22.42
C ASP A 268 11.71 -0.41 23.20
N GLY A 269 12.95 -0.87 23.28
CA GLY A 269 14.01 -0.24 24.10
C GLY A 269 13.84 -0.43 25.60
N LYS A 270 12.81 -1.16 26.06
CA LYS A 270 12.49 -1.42 27.47
C LYS A 270 12.58 -2.91 27.82
N GLY A 271 13.06 -3.72 26.88
CA GLY A 271 13.23 -5.16 27.04
C GLY A 271 12.10 -6.00 26.44
N ASN A 272 11.03 -5.41 25.92
CA ASN A 272 10.01 -6.15 25.22
C ASN A 272 10.31 -6.21 23.72
N TRP A 273 9.94 -7.32 23.09
CA TRP A 273 10.10 -7.57 21.68
C TRP A 273 8.75 -7.90 21.04
N TYR A 274 8.57 -7.46 19.81
CA TYR A 274 7.32 -7.64 19.04
C TYR A 274 7.62 -8.19 17.67
N GLY A 275 6.81 -9.16 17.22
CA GLY A 275 6.71 -9.56 15.83
C GLY A 275 5.74 -8.64 15.10
N VAL A 276 6.16 -8.12 13.95
CA VAL A 276 5.35 -7.31 13.03
C VAL A 276 5.24 -8.10 11.74
N ILE A 277 4.16 -8.85 11.60
CA ILE A 277 4.03 -9.93 10.60
C ILE A 277 2.71 -9.74 9.84
N PHE A 278 2.70 -9.89 8.52
CA PHE A 278 1.46 -9.75 7.77
C PHE A 278 0.67 -11.07 7.64
N GLN A 279 -0.60 -10.93 7.30
CA GLN A 279 -1.51 -12.03 6.95
C GLN A 279 -2.22 -11.70 5.63
N ASP A 280 -2.27 -12.66 4.70
CA ASP A 280 -3.07 -12.52 3.47
C ASP A 280 -4.56 -12.61 3.80
N ARG A 281 -5.34 -11.60 3.37
CA ARG A 281 -6.79 -11.53 3.56
C ARG A 281 -7.54 -11.21 2.27
N ASN A 282 -7.27 -11.98 1.23
CA ASN A 282 -7.96 -11.87 -0.06
C ASN A 282 -8.02 -10.44 -0.63
N GLY A 283 -9.21 -9.96 -1.00
CA GLY A 283 -9.43 -8.71 -1.71
C GLY A 283 -8.84 -7.47 -1.05
N VAL A 284 -8.72 -7.44 0.29
CA VAL A 284 -8.09 -6.31 0.99
C VAL A 284 -6.56 -6.34 0.90
N GLY A 285 -5.96 -7.51 0.59
CA GLY A 285 -4.52 -7.69 0.50
C GLY A 285 -3.88 -8.21 1.79
N ARG A 286 -2.67 -7.77 2.09
CA ARG A 286 -1.81 -8.24 3.17
C ARG A 286 -1.89 -7.31 4.37
N VAL A 287 -2.58 -7.74 5.42
CA VAL A 287 -2.86 -6.93 6.61
C VAL A 287 -1.85 -7.18 7.72
N LEU A 288 -1.57 -6.17 8.54
CA LEU A 288 -0.51 -6.24 9.54
C LEU A 288 -1.02 -6.73 10.89
N THR A 289 -0.31 -7.72 11.47
CA THR A 289 -0.48 -8.15 12.86
C THR A 289 0.73 -7.78 13.71
N VAL A 290 0.49 -7.48 14.98
CA VAL A 290 1.53 -7.26 15.99
C VAL A 290 1.31 -8.25 17.13
N MET A 291 2.39 -8.93 17.55
CA MET A 291 2.33 -9.99 18.57
C MET A 291 3.59 -9.98 19.45
N PRO A 292 3.55 -10.57 20.64
CA PRO A 292 4.74 -10.72 21.45
C PRO A 292 5.82 -11.53 20.71
N CYS A 293 7.09 -11.15 20.90
CA CYS A 293 8.24 -11.96 20.56
C CYS A 293 8.99 -12.31 21.85
N ARG A 294 9.05 -13.58 22.20
CA ARG A 294 9.65 -14.09 23.44
C ARG A 294 10.94 -14.81 23.14
N TRP A 295 12.00 -14.44 23.82
CA TRP A 295 13.29 -15.13 23.72
C TRP A 295 13.26 -16.43 24.56
N VAL A 296 13.14 -17.57 23.91
CA VAL A 296 13.09 -18.92 24.54
C VAL A 296 14.27 -19.73 24.01
N ASP A 297 15.17 -20.14 24.89
CA ASP A 297 16.42 -20.84 24.54
C ASP A 297 17.24 -20.12 23.46
N GLY A 298 17.20 -18.79 23.49
CA GLY A 298 17.85 -17.92 22.50
C GLY A 298 17.18 -17.92 21.12
N TRP A 299 15.90 -18.26 21.02
CA TRP A 299 15.09 -18.15 19.80
C TRP A 299 13.97 -17.12 19.95
N PRO A 300 13.71 -16.29 18.95
CA PRO A 300 12.64 -15.27 18.97
C PRO A 300 11.28 -15.91 18.66
N MET A 301 10.68 -16.57 19.63
CA MET A 301 9.38 -17.24 19.46
C MET A 301 8.25 -16.20 19.40
N LEU A 302 7.46 -16.24 18.33
CA LEU A 302 6.37 -15.31 18.07
C LEU A 302 5.04 -15.83 18.64
N GLY A 303 4.14 -14.90 18.92
CA GLY A 303 2.81 -15.18 19.47
C GLY A 303 2.77 -15.26 21.00
N ASP A 304 1.63 -15.64 21.52
CA ASP A 304 1.42 -15.90 22.95
C ASP A 304 2.20 -17.15 23.44
N GLU A 305 1.99 -17.56 24.68
CA GLU A 305 2.70 -18.72 25.26
C GLU A 305 2.43 -20.03 24.48
N ASN A 306 1.34 -20.10 23.76
CA ASN A 306 0.94 -21.24 22.93
C ASN A 306 1.36 -21.09 21.46
N GLY A 307 2.02 -20.00 21.08
CA GLY A 307 2.43 -19.71 19.71
C GLY A 307 1.30 -19.19 18.81
N HIS A 308 0.23 -18.62 19.38
CA HIS A 308 -0.88 -18.04 18.66
C HIS A 308 -0.80 -16.51 18.58
N VAL A 309 -1.29 -15.95 17.47
CA VAL A 309 -1.48 -14.50 17.34
C VAL A 309 -2.59 -14.06 18.29
N PRO A 310 -2.31 -13.21 19.30
CA PRO A 310 -3.33 -12.78 20.23
C PRO A 310 -4.35 -11.87 19.55
N ALA A 311 -5.63 -12.07 19.85
CA ALA A 311 -6.71 -11.24 19.31
C ALA A 311 -6.65 -9.80 19.83
N THR A 312 -6.24 -9.62 21.10
CA THR A 312 -6.15 -8.31 21.77
C THR A 312 -4.91 -8.27 22.67
N MET A 313 -4.23 -7.12 22.69
CA MET A 313 -3.05 -6.85 23.51
C MET A 313 -3.08 -5.43 24.08
N SER A 314 -2.30 -5.17 25.13
CA SER A 314 -1.95 -3.81 25.56
C SER A 314 -1.06 -3.14 24.52
N LYS A 315 -1.27 -1.84 24.25
CA LYS A 315 -0.37 -1.06 23.41
C LYS A 315 1.00 -0.92 24.05
N PRO A 316 2.11 -1.02 23.30
CA PRO A 316 3.46 -0.78 23.81
C PRO A 316 3.63 0.62 24.42
N VAL A 317 2.95 1.61 23.85
CA VAL A 317 2.92 3.01 24.33
C VAL A 317 1.49 3.50 24.36
N GLN A 318 1.12 4.21 25.43
CA GLN A 318 -0.20 4.78 25.62
C GLN A 318 -0.29 6.21 25.09
N GLY A 319 -1.50 6.64 24.71
CA GLY A 319 -1.80 8.05 24.41
C GLY A 319 -1.35 8.53 23.02
N TYR A 320 -0.79 7.66 22.16
CA TYR A 320 -0.47 8.01 20.77
C TYR A 320 -1.62 7.66 19.84
N SER A 321 -1.87 8.52 18.85
CA SER A 321 -2.85 8.33 17.77
C SER A 321 -2.32 8.94 16.48
N SER A 322 -2.85 8.52 15.33
CA SER A 322 -2.51 9.05 14.01
C SER A 322 -3.73 9.11 13.10
N GLU A 323 -3.65 9.83 11.97
CA GLU A 323 -4.76 9.94 11.01
C GLU A 323 -5.08 8.62 10.30
N GLY A 324 -4.14 7.67 10.28
CA GLY A 324 -4.31 6.39 9.60
C GLY A 324 -3.76 6.36 8.17
N LEU A 325 -3.96 5.20 7.52
CA LEU A 325 -3.42 4.93 6.18
C LEU A 325 -4.42 5.27 5.06
N VAL A 326 -5.70 5.43 5.38
CA VAL A 326 -6.76 5.82 4.45
C VAL A 326 -7.49 7.02 5.05
N VAL A 327 -7.61 8.10 4.30
CA VAL A 327 -8.12 9.36 4.81
C VAL A 327 -9.07 10.03 3.81
N SER A 328 -9.97 10.85 4.34
CA SER A 328 -10.74 11.79 3.52
C SER A 328 -9.84 12.92 3.01
N ASP A 329 -10.21 13.48 1.86
CA ASP A 329 -9.51 14.62 1.27
C ASP A 329 -10.52 15.56 0.60
N ASP A 330 -10.46 16.84 0.91
CA ASP A 330 -11.26 17.91 0.32
C ASP A 330 -10.50 18.66 -0.79
N PHE A 331 -9.30 18.17 -1.12
CA PHE A 331 -8.41 18.73 -2.13
C PHE A 331 -8.13 20.23 -2.00
N SER A 332 -8.29 20.79 -0.78
CA SER A 332 -8.01 22.19 -0.49
C SER A 332 -6.52 22.51 -0.29
N GLY A 333 -5.69 21.46 -0.12
CA GLY A 333 -4.25 21.56 0.06
C GLY A 333 -3.50 21.94 -1.21
N GLU A 334 -2.26 22.41 -1.06
CA GLU A 334 -1.36 22.71 -2.19
C GLU A 334 -0.76 21.43 -2.81
N LYS A 335 -0.81 20.30 -2.08
CA LYS A 335 -0.30 18.99 -2.49
C LYS A 335 -1.32 17.91 -2.14
N LEU A 336 -1.31 16.83 -2.89
CA LEU A 336 -2.05 15.62 -2.51
C LEU A 336 -1.54 15.10 -1.16
N LYS A 337 -2.46 14.61 -0.33
CA LYS A 337 -2.10 13.90 0.90
C LYS A 337 -1.26 12.68 0.57
N LEU A 338 -0.34 12.31 1.47
CA LEU A 338 0.56 11.16 1.29
C LEU A 338 -0.16 9.81 1.18
N ASN A 339 -1.44 9.75 1.50
CA ASN A 339 -2.28 8.55 1.38
C ASN A 339 -2.63 8.21 -0.08
N TRP A 340 -2.48 9.15 -1.01
CA TRP A 340 -2.72 8.96 -2.43
C TRP A 340 -1.52 8.39 -3.17
N GLN A 341 -1.78 7.47 -4.09
CA GLN A 341 -0.79 6.90 -5.00
C GLN A 341 -1.36 6.81 -6.42
N TRP A 342 -0.56 7.16 -7.40
CA TRP A 342 -0.88 6.98 -8.80
C TRP A 342 -0.68 5.52 -9.22
N ASN A 343 -1.54 5.04 -10.09
CA ASN A 343 -1.37 3.77 -10.78
C ASN A 343 -0.37 3.96 -11.94
N HIS A 344 0.90 3.63 -11.72
CA HIS A 344 2.06 3.99 -12.55
C HIS A 344 2.45 5.49 -12.43
N ASN A 345 3.51 5.90 -13.16
CA ASN A 345 3.96 7.29 -13.14
C ASN A 345 2.87 8.23 -13.68
N PRO A 346 2.56 9.34 -13.00
CA PRO A 346 1.58 10.31 -13.49
C PRO A 346 2.15 11.18 -14.62
N MET A 347 1.25 11.66 -15.46
CA MET A 347 1.46 12.80 -16.34
C MET A 347 1.13 14.06 -15.55
N ASN A 348 2.15 14.76 -15.03
CA ASN A 348 1.95 15.87 -14.09
C ASN A 348 1.23 17.07 -14.70
N GLU A 349 1.30 17.25 -16.02
CA GLU A 349 0.58 18.27 -16.77
C GLU A 349 -0.93 17.99 -16.92
N CYS A 350 -1.38 16.78 -16.53
CA CYS A 350 -2.76 16.34 -16.70
C CYS A 350 -3.53 16.22 -15.37
N TRP A 351 -3.02 16.79 -14.29
CA TRP A 351 -3.76 16.93 -13.03
C TRP A 351 -3.40 18.24 -12.32
N SER A 352 -4.29 18.75 -11.45
CA SER A 352 -4.05 19.99 -10.75
C SER A 352 -4.94 20.16 -9.54
N LEU A 353 -4.38 20.73 -8.44
CA LEU A 353 -5.11 21.22 -7.28
C LEU A 353 -5.34 22.73 -7.34
N SER A 354 -4.72 23.44 -8.30
CA SER A 354 -4.81 24.88 -8.42
C SER A 354 -5.68 25.39 -9.58
N ALA A 355 -5.99 24.53 -10.56
CA ALA A 355 -6.84 24.91 -11.71
C ALA A 355 -8.27 25.32 -11.29
N ARG A 356 -8.77 24.70 -10.21
CA ARG A 356 -9.97 25.13 -9.49
C ARG A 356 -9.72 24.90 -8.00
N LYS A 357 -9.66 25.98 -7.23
CA LYS A 357 -9.36 25.90 -5.80
C LYS A 357 -10.37 25.01 -5.05
N GLY A 358 -9.88 24.09 -4.21
CA GLY A 358 -10.70 23.13 -3.46
C GLY A 358 -11.18 21.94 -4.30
N TYR A 359 -10.56 21.69 -5.45
CA TYR A 359 -10.87 20.56 -6.32
C TYR A 359 -9.60 19.91 -6.84
N LEU A 360 -9.66 18.59 -6.99
CA LEU A 360 -8.71 17.87 -7.84
C LEU A 360 -9.23 17.85 -9.27
N ARG A 361 -8.53 18.50 -10.20
CA ARG A 361 -8.79 18.38 -11.64
C ARG A 361 -8.00 17.22 -12.23
N LEU A 362 -8.68 16.33 -12.94
CA LEU A 362 -8.09 15.31 -13.80
C LEU A 362 -8.42 15.63 -15.25
N THR A 363 -7.39 15.91 -16.05
CA THR A 363 -7.51 16.20 -17.49
C THR A 363 -7.10 14.96 -18.30
N THR A 364 -7.78 14.67 -19.39
CA THR A 364 -7.44 13.53 -20.25
C THR A 364 -6.09 13.72 -20.92
N GLY A 365 -5.12 12.85 -20.61
CA GLY A 365 -3.72 12.94 -21.08
C GLY A 365 -3.37 12.00 -22.23
N ARG A 366 -4.17 10.97 -22.44
CA ARG A 366 -3.96 9.96 -23.48
C ARG A 366 -5.30 9.39 -23.95
N VAL A 367 -5.40 9.12 -25.26
CA VAL A 367 -6.53 8.36 -25.83
C VAL A 367 -6.25 6.88 -25.59
N VAL A 368 -7.11 6.24 -24.80
CA VAL A 368 -7.03 4.81 -24.45
C VAL A 368 -8.43 4.22 -24.42
N ASP A 369 -8.52 2.89 -24.48
CA ASP A 369 -9.80 2.19 -24.53
C ASP A 369 -10.20 1.51 -23.22
N ASN A 370 -9.33 1.57 -22.20
CA ASN A 370 -9.58 0.91 -20.91
C ASN A 370 -8.85 1.62 -19.75
N LEU A 371 -9.33 1.33 -18.52
CA LEU A 371 -8.80 1.91 -17.29
C LEU A 371 -7.37 1.44 -16.98
N PHE A 372 -6.99 0.22 -17.37
CA PHE A 372 -5.70 -0.38 -16.99
C PHE A 372 -4.48 0.27 -17.66
N VAL A 373 -4.69 1.00 -18.74
CA VAL A 373 -3.65 1.79 -19.42
C VAL A 373 -3.95 3.30 -19.38
N ALA A 374 -4.95 3.72 -18.59
CA ALA A 374 -5.28 5.12 -18.39
C ALA A 374 -4.26 5.78 -17.47
N PRO A 375 -3.56 6.86 -17.91
CA PRO A 375 -2.70 7.64 -17.03
C PRO A 375 -3.53 8.36 -15.97
N ASN A 376 -2.88 8.78 -14.89
CA ASN A 376 -3.48 9.58 -13.82
C ASN A 376 -4.71 8.92 -13.16
N THR A 377 -4.68 7.59 -13.01
CA THR A 377 -5.58 6.88 -12.12
C THR A 377 -5.04 7.02 -10.69
N LEU A 378 -5.75 7.79 -9.85
CA LEU A 378 -5.34 8.13 -8.49
C LEU A 378 -6.00 7.19 -7.49
N THR A 379 -5.21 6.57 -6.61
CA THR A 379 -5.70 5.50 -5.75
C THR A 379 -5.44 5.74 -4.27
N GLN A 380 -6.36 5.23 -3.43
CA GLN A 380 -6.11 4.96 -2.00
C GLN A 380 -6.43 3.50 -1.67
N ARG A 381 -5.87 2.99 -0.57
CA ARG A 381 -6.20 1.66 -0.06
C ARG A 381 -7.68 1.54 0.25
N MET A 382 -8.26 0.37 0.04
CA MET A 382 -9.48 -0.02 0.74
C MET A 382 -9.11 -0.68 2.07
N GLU A 383 -9.98 -0.62 3.06
CA GLU A 383 -9.70 -1.10 4.41
C GLU A 383 -10.88 -1.94 4.94
N GLY A 384 -10.55 -3.08 5.52
CA GLY A 384 -11.51 -3.92 6.22
C GLY A 384 -11.69 -3.52 7.70
N PRO A 385 -12.67 -4.12 8.42
CA PRO A 385 -13.60 -5.13 7.93
C PRO A 385 -14.60 -4.60 6.91
N LYS A 386 -15.00 -3.33 6.99
CA LYS A 386 -15.84 -2.62 6.01
C LYS A 386 -15.39 -1.18 5.86
N CYS A 387 -15.59 -0.65 4.67
CA CYS A 387 -15.30 0.76 4.39
C CYS A 387 -16.29 1.33 3.38
N SER A 388 -16.37 2.65 3.35
CA SER A 388 -17.13 3.39 2.35
C SER A 388 -16.29 4.54 1.82
N GLY A 389 -16.25 4.71 0.50
CA GLY A 389 -15.63 5.86 -0.17
C GLY A 389 -16.67 6.59 -1.01
N VAL A 390 -16.80 7.89 -0.81
CA VAL A 390 -17.73 8.77 -1.52
C VAL A 390 -16.94 9.86 -2.22
N VAL A 391 -17.21 10.10 -3.51
CA VAL A 391 -16.67 11.23 -4.26
C VAL A 391 -17.80 12.11 -4.81
N CYS A 392 -17.56 13.42 -4.90
CA CYS A 392 -18.36 14.36 -5.65
C CYS A 392 -17.59 14.77 -6.90
N MET A 393 -18.18 14.60 -8.07
CA MET A 393 -17.56 14.90 -9.36
C MET A 393 -18.39 15.92 -10.14
N ASP A 394 -17.74 16.99 -10.59
CA ASP A 394 -18.27 17.93 -11.59
C ASP A 394 -17.79 17.47 -12.98
N LEU A 395 -18.73 17.10 -13.80
CA LEU A 395 -18.55 16.49 -15.13
C LEU A 395 -18.69 17.51 -16.27
N SER A 396 -18.89 18.79 -15.96
CA SER A 396 -19.15 19.84 -16.95
C SER A 396 -18.02 20.02 -17.96
N GLY A 397 -16.78 19.66 -17.58
CA GLY A 397 -15.60 19.71 -18.44
C GLY A 397 -15.39 18.49 -19.35
N MET A 398 -16.23 17.44 -19.25
CA MET A 398 -16.10 16.25 -20.11
C MET A 398 -16.43 16.56 -21.57
N LYS A 399 -15.67 15.93 -22.48
CA LYS A 399 -15.88 15.95 -23.93
C LYS A 399 -16.39 14.59 -24.42
N ASP A 400 -16.90 14.58 -25.64
CA ASP A 400 -17.35 13.35 -26.32
C ASP A 400 -16.25 12.28 -26.34
N GLY A 401 -16.53 11.12 -25.77
CA GLY A 401 -15.61 10.00 -25.62
C GLY A 401 -14.82 9.98 -24.31
N ASP A 402 -14.99 10.97 -23.42
CA ASP A 402 -14.36 10.92 -22.09
C ASP A 402 -15.06 9.92 -21.19
N VAL A 403 -14.26 9.28 -20.32
CA VAL A 403 -14.70 8.30 -19.33
C VAL A 403 -14.08 8.64 -17.99
N ALA A 404 -14.91 8.94 -16.99
CA ALA A 404 -14.44 9.30 -15.64
C ALA A 404 -15.23 8.54 -14.58
N GLY A 405 -14.68 8.41 -13.38
CA GLY A 405 -15.43 7.75 -12.30
C GLY A 405 -14.65 7.29 -11.10
N LEU A 406 -15.26 6.31 -10.42
CA LEU A 406 -14.74 5.67 -9.19
C LEU A 406 -14.75 4.14 -9.36
N SER A 407 -13.64 3.48 -9.00
CA SER A 407 -13.50 2.03 -9.16
C SER A 407 -13.02 1.36 -7.87
N ALA A 408 -13.49 0.14 -7.63
CA ALA A 408 -12.80 -0.86 -6.82
C ALA A 408 -11.78 -1.53 -7.75
N PHE A 409 -10.53 -1.08 -7.71
CA PHE A 409 -9.51 -1.33 -8.71
C PHE A 409 -8.51 -2.40 -8.29
N ASN A 410 -8.40 -3.42 -9.12
CA ASN A 410 -7.44 -4.50 -9.07
C ASN A 410 -7.35 -5.13 -10.47
N GLY A 411 -6.65 -6.24 -10.67
CA GLY A 411 -6.63 -7.01 -11.92
C GLY A 411 -8.03 -7.41 -12.43
N ASP A 412 -8.96 -7.63 -11.51
CA ASP A 412 -10.40 -7.59 -11.73
C ASP A 412 -10.94 -6.32 -11.06
N ALA A 413 -11.69 -5.50 -11.79
CA ALA A 413 -12.17 -4.21 -11.32
C ALA A 413 -13.69 -4.09 -11.42
N GLY A 414 -14.32 -3.57 -10.36
CA GLY A 414 -15.71 -3.11 -10.37
C GLY A 414 -15.73 -1.59 -10.51
N ILE A 415 -16.42 -1.07 -11.53
CA ILE A 415 -16.24 0.30 -12.01
C ILE A 415 -17.58 1.03 -12.09
N LEU A 416 -17.68 2.20 -11.45
CA LEU A 416 -18.66 3.23 -11.77
C LEU A 416 -18.04 4.20 -12.80
N ALA A 417 -18.43 4.08 -14.06
CA ALA A 417 -17.90 4.89 -15.14
C ALA A 417 -18.98 5.84 -15.70
N VAL A 418 -18.72 7.14 -15.67
CA VAL A 418 -19.47 8.12 -16.45
C VAL A 418 -18.82 8.24 -17.81
N THR A 419 -19.60 8.03 -18.88
CA THR A 419 -19.17 8.19 -20.27
C THR A 419 -19.91 9.36 -20.91
N CYS A 420 -19.19 10.27 -21.55
CA CYS A 420 -19.75 11.34 -22.36
C CYS A 420 -19.95 10.86 -23.82
N GLN A 421 -21.17 10.92 -24.33
CA GLN A 421 -21.55 10.54 -25.71
C GLN A 421 -22.23 11.73 -26.38
N GLY A 422 -21.50 12.45 -27.23
CA GLY A 422 -21.91 13.75 -27.69
C GLY A 422 -22.02 14.75 -26.53
N SER A 423 -23.23 15.26 -26.28
CA SER A 423 -23.53 16.11 -25.12
C SER A 423 -24.14 15.35 -23.92
N GLN A 424 -24.50 14.09 -24.12
CA GLN A 424 -25.19 13.30 -23.12
C GLN A 424 -24.22 12.48 -22.30
N LYS A 425 -24.48 12.38 -21.00
CA LYS A 425 -23.65 11.59 -20.05
C LYS A 425 -24.44 10.41 -19.52
N TYR A 426 -23.74 9.28 -19.39
CA TYR A 426 -24.30 8.02 -18.89
C TYR A 426 -23.41 7.47 -17.78
N LEU A 427 -24.02 7.10 -16.66
CA LEU A 427 -23.36 6.32 -15.61
C LEU A 427 -23.57 4.83 -15.88
N THR A 428 -22.49 4.08 -15.91
CA THR A 428 -22.50 2.63 -16.08
C THR A 428 -21.80 1.96 -14.90
N MET A 429 -22.47 1.00 -14.26
CA MET A 429 -21.78 -0.01 -13.43
C MET A 429 -21.35 -1.14 -14.34
N LYS A 430 -20.04 -1.40 -14.39
CA LYS A 430 -19.43 -2.46 -15.19
C LYS A 430 -18.33 -3.19 -14.43
N THR A 431 -17.98 -4.38 -14.89
CA THR A 431 -16.80 -5.11 -14.45
C THR A 431 -15.81 -5.27 -15.60
N GLU A 432 -14.53 -5.19 -15.29
CA GLU A 432 -13.45 -5.45 -16.24
C GLU A 432 -12.42 -6.39 -15.61
N SER A 433 -11.93 -7.37 -16.39
CA SER A 433 -10.85 -8.27 -16.05
C SER A 433 -9.75 -8.16 -17.08
N VAL A 434 -8.54 -7.73 -16.65
CA VAL A 434 -7.42 -7.50 -17.55
C VAL A 434 -6.67 -8.80 -17.86
N LYS A 435 -6.30 -8.97 -19.13
CA LYS A 435 -5.34 -9.99 -19.57
C LYS A 435 -4.01 -9.32 -19.92
N LEU A 436 -2.95 -9.81 -19.32
CA LEU A 436 -1.59 -9.27 -19.48
C LEU A 436 -0.68 -10.36 -20.05
N ASP A 437 0.18 -10.01 -21.00
CA ASP A 437 1.28 -10.89 -21.38
C ASP A 437 2.35 -10.97 -20.28
N GLU A 438 3.14 -12.04 -20.30
CA GLU A 438 4.14 -12.30 -19.25
C GLU A 438 5.40 -11.44 -19.41
N LYS A 439 5.70 -10.97 -20.61
CA LYS A 439 7.00 -10.34 -20.91
C LYS A 439 7.04 -8.88 -20.47
N ASN A 440 6.18 -8.05 -21.03
CA ASN A 440 6.16 -6.60 -20.80
C ASN A 440 4.89 -6.12 -20.09
N LYS A 441 4.03 -7.06 -19.66
CA LYS A 441 2.75 -6.78 -19.03
C LYS A 441 1.84 -5.88 -19.90
N SER A 442 1.94 -6.01 -21.24
CA SER A 442 0.99 -5.35 -22.14
C SER A 442 -0.41 -5.90 -21.94
N VAL A 443 -1.39 -5.04 -22.01
CA VAL A 443 -2.80 -5.44 -22.04
C VAL A 443 -3.08 -6.12 -23.37
N THR A 444 -3.37 -7.42 -23.32
CA THR A 444 -3.71 -8.25 -24.51
C THR A 444 -5.19 -8.43 -24.70
N GLY A 445 -5.99 -8.07 -23.70
CA GLY A 445 -7.45 -8.11 -23.76
C GLY A 445 -8.09 -7.66 -22.45
N ILE A 446 -9.34 -7.26 -22.55
CA ILE A 446 -10.19 -6.92 -21.40
C ILE A 446 -11.49 -7.69 -21.55
N ASP A 447 -11.82 -8.54 -20.59
CA ASP A 447 -13.15 -9.11 -20.48
C ASP A 447 -14.04 -8.08 -19.78
N ARG A 448 -15.03 -7.54 -20.50
CA ARG A 448 -15.94 -6.49 -20.02
C ARG A 448 -17.35 -7.00 -19.88
N ASN A 449 -18.03 -6.58 -18.82
CA ASN A 449 -19.43 -6.83 -18.62
C ASN A 449 -20.13 -5.55 -18.12
N GLU A 450 -21.00 -4.96 -18.95
CA GLU A 450 -21.88 -3.87 -18.55
C GLU A 450 -23.09 -4.45 -17.80
N ILE A 451 -23.24 -4.07 -16.53
CA ILE A 451 -24.28 -4.61 -15.65
C ILE A 451 -25.53 -3.74 -15.70
N GLN A 452 -25.35 -2.42 -15.57
CA GLN A 452 -26.45 -1.46 -15.59
C GLN A 452 -25.96 -0.10 -16.06
N LYS A 453 -26.76 0.57 -16.89
CA LYS A 453 -26.51 1.91 -17.41
C LYS A 453 -27.71 2.81 -17.12
N VAL A 454 -27.44 4.06 -16.73
CA VAL A 454 -28.43 5.09 -16.49
C VAL A 454 -28.00 6.40 -17.13
N GLU A 455 -28.96 7.14 -17.70
CA GLU A 455 -28.73 8.47 -18.24
C GLU A 455 -28.64 9.48 -17.09
N LEU A 456 -27.66 10.38 -17.14
CA LEU A 456 -27.48 11.41 -16.13
C LEU A 456 -28.26 12.68 -16.50
N THR A 457 -28.87 13.28 -15.46
CA THR A 457 -29.67 14.51 -15.58
C THR A 457 -28.96 15.74 -14.98
N SER A 458 -27.74 15.57 -14.48
CA SER A 458 -26.94 16.61 -13.85
C SER A 458 -25.47 16.43 -14.21
N ASP A 459 -24.74 17.53 -14.30
CA ASP A 459 -23.28 17.53 -14.43
C ASP A 459 -22.56 17.29 -13.10
N VAL A 460 -23.23 17.39 -11.97
CA VAL A 460 -22.69 17.03 -10.66
C VAL A 460 -23.27 15.71 -10.19
N ILE A 461 -22.40 14.78 -9.83
CA ILE A 461 -22.78 13.46 -9.36
C ILE A 461 -21.93 13.03 -8.15
N TYR A 462 -22.58 12.30 -7.25
CA TYR A 462 -21.92 11.63 -6.13
C TYR A 462 -21.87 10.14 -6.42
N LEU A 463 -20.68 9.54 -6.31
CA LEU A 463 -20.44 8.10 -6.48
C LEU A 463 -19.97 7.52 -5.15
N ARG A 464 -20.46 6.33 -4.80
CA ARG A 464 -20.07 5.64 -3.55
C ARG A 464 -19.80 4.17 -3.80
N LEU A 465 -18.72 3.68 -3.18
CA LEU A 465 -18.37 2.29 -3.05
C LEU A 465 -18.40 1.88 -1.58
N ASP A 466 -19.12 0.80 -1.25
CA ASP A 466 -19.14 0.20 0.08
C ASP A 466 -18.46 -1.18 0.02
N GLY A 467 -17.29 -1.31 0.65
CA GLY A 467 -16.50 -2.54 0.70
C GLY A 467 -16.78 -3.35 1.98
N ASP A 468 -16.87 -4.69 1.85
CA ASP A 468 -16.99 -5.65 2.95
C ASP A 468 -15.93 -6.75 2.78
N PHE A 469 -14.90 -6.74 3.62
CA PHE A 469 -13.75 -7.67 3.61
C PHE A 469 -13.81 -8.71 4.74
N ARG A 470 -14.94 -8.84 5.41
CA ARG A 470 -15.10 -9.88 6.42
C ARG A 470 -14.91 -11.26 5.78
N LEU A 471 -14.55 -12.24 6.61
CA LEU A 471 -14.30 -13.62 6.17
C LEU A 471 -15.39 -14.12 5.21
N ASN A 472 -14.98 -14.60 4.04
CA ASN A 472 -15.83 -15.10 2.95
C ASN A 472 -16.75 -14.05 2.28
N LYS A 473 -16.56 -12.76 2.55
CA LYS A 473 -17.29 -11.67 1.87
C LYS A 473 -16.49 -11.13 0.67
N ASP A 474 -15.50 -10.29 0.86
CA ASP A 474 -14.73 -9.62 -0.19
C ASP A 474 -15.60 -9.09 -1.33
N ILE A 475 -16.59 -8.27 -0.98
CA ILE A 475 -17.54 -7.69 -1.94
C ILE A 475 -17.54 -6.17 -1.86
N VAL A 476 -17.85 -5.54 -3.00
CA VAL A 476 -18.13 -4.10 -3.07
C VAL A 476 -19.49 -3.87 -3.71
N SER A 477 -20.27 -2.97 -3.11
CA SER A 477 -21.55 -2.47 -3.62
C SER A 477 -21.41 -1.06 -4.16
N PHE A 478 -22.22 -0.70 -5.14
CA PHE A 478 -22.11 0.53 -5.92
C PHE A 478 -23.36 1.38 -5.80
N TYR A 479 -23.16 2.70 -5.61
CA TYR A 479 -24.27 3.64 -5.45
C TYR A 479 -23.95 4.96 -6.13
N TYR A 480 -24.99 5.70 -6.52
CA TYR A 480 -24.91 7.07 -6.98
C TYR A 480 -25.99 7.94 -6.35
N SER A 481 -25.78 9.24 -6.33
CA SER A 481 -26.73 10.24 -5.83
C SER A 481 -26.52 11.56 -6.55
N TYR A 482 -27.56 12.42 -6.59
CA TYR A 482 -27.46 13.79 -7.10
C TYR A 482 -27.37 14.85 -5.97
N ASP A 483 -27.59 14.45 -4.72
CA ASP A 483 -27.68 15.36 -3.56
C ASP A 483 -26.88 14.90 -2.33
N ASN A 484 -26.12 13.79 -2.45
CA ASN A 484 -25.39 13.14 -1.36
C ASN A 484 -26.28 12.64 -0.19
N LYS A 485 -27.58 12.52 -0.40
CA LYS A 485 -28.56 12.08 0.60
C LYS A 485 -29.35 10.88 0.09
N ASP A 486 -29.97 11.02 -1.06
CA ASP A 486 -30.80 9.98 -1.68
C ASP A 486 -29.93 9.07 -2.56
N TRP A 487 -29.46 7.98 -1.98
CA TRP A 487 -28.57 7.03 -2.63
C TRP A 487 -29.32 5.93 -3.37
N LYS A 488 -29.00 5.74 -4.64
CA LYS A 488 -29.54 4.67 -5.49
C LYS A 488 -28.46 3.62 -5.71
N LYS A 489 -28.77 2.35 -5.38
CA LYS A 489 -27.89 1.23 -5.75
C LYS A 489 -27.91 1.07 -7.27
N ILE A 490 -26.74 0.79 -7.85
CA ILE A 490 -26.60 0.53 -9.29
C ILE A 490 -25.83 -0.76 -9.50
N GLY A 491 -26.33 -1.61 -10.40
CA GLY A 491 -25.73 -2.91 -10.71
C GLY A 491 -25.82 -3.92 -9.59
N THR A 492 -24.87 -4.82 -9.55
CA THR A 492 -24.75 -5.93 -8.60
C THR A 492 -23.50 -5.79 -7.75
N ASP A 493 -23.46 -6.51 -6.63
CA ASP A 493 -22.25 -6.60 -5.83
C ASP A 493 -21.14 -7.28 -6.63
N PHE A 494 -19.93 -6.75 -6.51
CA PHE A 494 -18.74 -7.24 -7.19
C PHE A 494 -17.83 -7.97 -6.20
N LYS A 495 -17.37 -9.17 -6.58
CA LYS A 495 -16.42 -9.98 -5.79
C LYS A 495 -15.01 -9.50 -6.01
N MET A 496 -14.36 -9.03 -4.97
CA MET A 496 -12.94 -8.67 -4.98
C MET A 496 -12.07 -9.89 -4.72
N ILE A 497 -10.94 -9.98 -5.39
CA ILE A 497 -9.96 -11.05 -5.21
C ILE A 497 -8.56 -10.47 -5.11
N PHE A 498 -7.66 -11.17 -4.43
CA PHE A 498 -6.23 -10.90 -4.46
C PHE A 498 -5.61 -11.61 -5.65
N ASP A 499 -4.96 -10.85 -6.54
CA ASP A 499 -4.34 -11.39 -7.74
C ASP A 499 -2.82 -11.09 -7.76
N TYR A 500 -2.03 -12.07 -7.35
CA TYR A 500 -0.58 -11.96 -7.31
C TYR A 500 0.09 -11.95 -8.71
N ARG A 501 -0.61 -12.39 -9.75
CA ARG A 501 -0.06 -12.45 -11.12
C ARG A 501 -0.21 -11.15 -11.90
N ARG A 502 -1.35 -10.46 -11.70
CA ARG A 502 -1.70 -9.27 -12.48
C ARG A 502 -1.48 -7.97 -11.71
N PHE A 503 -1.81 -7.92 -10.42
CA PHE A 503 -1.76 -6.68 -9.66
C PHE A 503 -0.83 -6.75 -8.44
N PHE A 504 -0.89 -7.84 -7.69
CA PHE A 504 -0.10 -8.19 -6.49
C PHE A 504 -0.23 -7.19 -5.34
N MET A 505 -1.31 -6.43 -5.31
CA MET A 505 -1.71 -5.52 -4.25
C MET A 505 -3.18 -5.75 -3.89
N GLY A 506 -3.61 -5.32 -2.71
CA GLY A 506 -5.01 -5.27 -2.33
C GLY A 506 -5.81 -4.30 -3.20
N THR A 507 -7.14 -4.48 -3.24
CA THR A 507 -8.05 -3.62 -3.98
C THR A 507 -7.96 -2.17 -3.50
N LYS A 508 -8.03 -1.23 -4.44
CA LYS A 508 -7.93 0.21 -4.20
C LYS A 508 -9.22 0.93 -4.57
N PHE A 509 -9.56 1.99 -3.86
CA PHE A 509 -10.38 3.06 -4.45
C PHE A 509 -9.55 3.71 -5.55
N ALA A 510 -10.15 3.93 -6.72
CA ALA A 510 -9.46 4.58 -7.83
C ALA A 510 -10.33 5.67 -8.46
N LEU A 511 -9.80 6.88 -8.53
CA LEU A 511 -10.34 8.04 -9.25
C LEU A 511 -9.68 8.11 -10.62
N PHE A 512 -10.43 8.31 -11.68
CA PHE A 512 -9.88 8.33 -13.03
C PHE A 512 -10.64 9.24 -13.99
N ASN A 513 -9.93 9.71 -15.03
CA ASN A 513 -10.50 10.36 -16.20
C ASN A 513 -9.60 10.07 -17.41
N TYR A 514 -10.14 9.48 -18.45
CA TYR A 514 -9.43 9.22 -19.72
C TYR A 514 -10.30 9.47 -20.93
N ALA A 515 -9.68 9.70 -22.08
CA ALA A 515 -10.36 9.91 -23.35
C ALA A 515 -10.33 8.64 -24.20
N THR A 516 -11.43 8.36 -24.92
CA THR A 516 -11.50 7.31 -25.95
C THR A 516 -11.46 7.88 -27.38
N LYS A 517 -11.64 9.20 -27.55
CA LYS A 517 -11.68 9.88 -28.86
C LYS A 517 -10.67 11.02 -28.96
N SER A 518 -10.82 12.07 -28.16
CA SER A 518 -10.00 13.28 -28.26
C SER A 518 -9.64 13.81 -26.88
N LEU A 519 -8.46 14.44 -26.76
CA LEU A 519 -7.93 14.96 -25.49
C LEU A 519 -8.53 16.32 -25.10
N GLY A 520 -8.25 16.71 -23.84
CA GLY A 520 -8.53 18.04 -23.29
C GLY A 520 -9.89 18.16 -22.61
N GLY A 521 -10.61 17.05 -22.40
CA GLY A 521 -11.72 17.02 -21.46
C GLY A 521 -11.19 16.84 -20.03
N PHE A 522 -11.95 17.28 -19.04
CA PHE A 522 -11.57 17.18 -17.64
C PHE A 522 -12.77 16.95 -16.73
N VAL A 523 -12.50 16.47 -15.53
CA VAL A 523 -13.44 16.43 -14.42
C VAL A 523 -12.81 17.11 -13.21
N ASP A 524 -13.65 17.76 -12.40
CA ASP A 524 -13.26 18.34 -11.13
C ASP A 524 -13.85 17.50 -9.99
N ILE A 525 -13.02 17.04 -9.08
CA ILE A 525 -13.41 16.23 -7.93
C ILE A 525 -13.35 17.13 -6.70
N ASP A 526 -14.52 17.37 -6.06
CA ASP A 526 -14.67 18.26 -4.91
C ASP A 526 -14.07 17.64 -3.64
N PHE A 527 -14.38 16.36 -3.41
CA PHE A 527 -13.86 15.64 -2.26
C PHE A 527 -13.83 14.12 -2.48
N PHE A 528 -13.03 13.46 -1.66
CA PHE A 528 -13.14 12.04 -1.36
C PHE A 528 -13.41 11.88 0.15
N ASN A 529 -14.59 11.43 0.51
CA ASN A 529 -14.98 11.15 1.90
C ASN A 529 -14.86 9.66 2.19
N TYR A 530 -13.94 9.33 3.07
CA TYR A 530 -13.69 7.96 3.54
C TYR A 530 -14.36 7.73 4.89
N LYS A 531 -14.94 6.55 5.05
CA LYS A 531 -15.48 6.07 6.32
C LYS A 531 -15.07 4.64 6.57
N HIS A 532 -14.34 4.42 7.66
CA HIS A 532 -14.10 3.10 8.21
C HIS A 532 -15.31 2.63 9.04
N ILE A 533 -15.70 1.35 8.90
CA ILE A 533 -16.87 0.76 9.57
C ILE A 533 -16.38 -0.49 10.32
N LYS A 534 -16.29 -0.39 11.65
CA LYS A 534 -15.73 -1.43 12.53
C LYS A 534 -16.60 -2.69 12.68
N LYS A 535 -17.91 -2.64 12.33
CA LYS A 535 -18.86 -3.77 12.50
C LYS A 535 -19.61 -4.14 11.23
#